data_b20a31697bf1e6371d45096145278d34
#
_entry.id   b20a31697bf1e6371d45096145278d34
#
_cell.length_a   1.000
_cell.length_b   1.000
_cell.length_c   1.000
_cell.angle_alpha   90.00
_cell.angle_beta   90.00
_cell.angle_gamma   90.00
#
_symmetry.space_group_name_H-M   'P 1'
#
loop_
_entity.id
_entity.type
_entity.pdbx_description
1 polymer ?
#
loop_
_entity_poly.entity_id
_entity_poly.type
_entity_poly.pdbx_seq_one_letter_code
_entity_poly.pdbx_strand_id
1 'polypeptide(L)'
;MKKLFLAFLILLTGCQKQPQYYLYVYYSQTCPMCKSFIHVVIPQLEEEYGQSMKITKMDIDEDASVEAYAKTCSLLKDYYVDEDAGSVPFIVLDGYFAKVGYDIGTDQEMIDAIHQAIAGEEISSELKDVYYFQ
;
A
#
# COMPACT_ATOMS: atom_id res chain seq x y z
N MET A 1 -16.17 -61.36 -1.05
CA MET A 1 -16.00 -60.23 -1.98
C MET A 1 -15.88 -58.97 -1.16
N LYS A 2 -14.69 -58.48 -1.02
CA LYS A 2 -14.43 -57.20 -0.31
C LYS A 2 -14.55 -56.07 -1.32
N LYS A 3 -15.59 -55.25 -1.20
CA LYS A 3 -15.71 -54.01 -1.97
C LYS A 3 -14.81 -52.98 -1.33
N LEU A 4 -13.73 -52.68 -2.01
CA LEU A 4 -12.82 -51.61 -1.66
C LEU A 4 -13.50 -50.27 -2.00
N PHE A 5 -14.02 -49.59 -1.01
CA PHE A 5 -14.48 -48.21 -1.12
C PHE A 5 -13.24 -47.31 -1.11
N LEU A 6 -12.76 -46.97 -2.30
CA LEU A 6 -11.73 -45.95 -2.47
C LEU A 6 -12.40 -44.61 -2.21
N ALA A 7 -12.28 -44.11 -0.97
CA ALA A 7 -12.67 -42.75 -0.64
C ALA A 7 -11.71 -41.81 -1.37
N PHE A 8 -12.16 -41.23 -2.46
CA PHE A 8 -11.49 -40.20 -3.19
C PHE A 8 -11.58 -38.93 -2.34
N LEU A 9 -10.55 -38.72 -1.49
CA LEU A 9 -10.40 -37.51 -0.71
C LEU A 9 -10.00 -36.41 -1.69
N ILE A 10 -10.99 -35.68 -2.19
CA ILE A 10 -10.74 -34.46 -2.94
C ILE A 10 -10.19 -33.42 -1.95
N LEU A 11 -8.88 -33.33 -1.89
CA LEU A 11 -8.20 -32.21 -1.26
C LEU A 11 -8.56 -30.95 -2.06
N LEU A 12 -9.58 -30.26 -1.61
CA LEU A 12 -9.84 -28.87 -2.00
C LEU A 12 -8.70 -28.02 -1.42
N THR A 13 -7.55 -28.06 -2.07
CA THR A 13 -6.54 -27.04 -1.89
C THR A 13 -7.10 -25.77 -2.49
N GLY A 14 -7.81 -24.99 -1.67
CA GLY A 14 -8.20 -23.64 -2.02
C GLY A 14 -6.93 -22.87 -2.38
N CYS A 15 -6.76 -22.53 -3.66
CA CYS A 15 -5.74 -21.60 -4.10
C CYS A 15 -6.06 -20.23 -3.50
N GLN A 16 -5.51 -19.93 -2.33
CA GLN A 16 -5.45 -18.58 -1.83
C GLN A 16 -4.47 -17.85 -2.75
N LYS A 17 -5.00 -16.97 -3.62
CA LYS A 17 -4.17 -16.10 -4.43
C LYS A 17 -3.39 -15.18 -3.48
N GLN A 18 -2.07 -15.24 -3.55
CA GLN A 18 -1.21 -14.28 -2.87
C GLN A 18 -1.46 -12.89 -3.46
N PRO A 19 -1.46 -11.83 -2.64
CA PRO A 19 -1.57 -10.46 -3.14
C PRO A 19 -0.43 -10.18 -4.13
N GLN A 20 -0.75 -9.46 -5.20
CA GLN A 20 0.23 -8.99 -6.19
C GLN A 20 0.84 -7.65 -5.78
N TYR A 21 0.08 -6.85 -5.05
CA TYR A 21 0.45 -5.50 -4.65
C TYR A 21 0.35 -5.35 -3.14
N TYR A 22 1.28 -4.58 -2.57
CA TYR A 22 1.33 -4.26 -1.16
C TYR A 22 1.34 -2.75 -0.99
N LEU A 23 0.30 -2.22 -0.35
CA LEU A 23 0.17 -0.81 -0.02
C LEU A 23 0.31 -0.62 1.48
N TYR A 24 1.28 0.18 1.89
CA TYR A 24 1.48 0.55 3.28
C TYR A 24 1.09 2.01 3.46
N VAL A 25 0.29 2.28 4.48
CA VAL A 25 -0.15 3.64 4.83
C VAL A 25 0.28 3.93 6.26
N TYR A 26 1.32 4.74 6.38
CA TYR A 26 1.77 5.21 7.69
C TYR A 26 0.94 6.41 8.10
N TYR A 27 0.40 6.37 9.30
CA TYR A 27 -0.54 7.36 9.79
C TYR A 27 -0.32 7.64 11.29
N SER A 28 -0.89 8.75 11.77
CA SER A 28 -1.07 8.99 13.21
C SER A 28 -2.54 9.17 13.53
N GLN A 29 -2.90 8.92 14.80
CA GLN A 29 -4.28 9.00 15.28
C GLN A 29 -4.87 10.41 15.19
N THR A 30 -4.03 11.42 15.17
CA THR A 30 -4.43 12.84 15.17
C THR A 30 -4.31 13.54 13.82
N CYS A 31 -3.95 12.81 12.77
CA CYS A 31 -3.71 13.35 11.43
C CYS A 31 -5.01 13.40 10.60
N PRO A 32 -5.57 14.58 10.29
CA PRO A 32 -6.80 14.69 9.51
C PRO A 32 -6.66 14.18 8.08
N MET A 33 -5.51 14.45 7.42
CA MET A 33 -5.22 13.98 6.06
C MET A 33 -5.11 12.45 6.03
N CYS A 34 -4.53 11.85 7.05
CA CYS A 34 -4.48 10.39 7.19
C CYS A 34 -5.88 9.78 7.29
N LYS A 35 -6.74 10.39 8.11
CA LYS A 35 -8.14 9.94 8.25
C LYS A 35 -8.88 10.04 6.93
N SER A 36 -8.72 11.15 6.20
CA SER A 36 -9.33 11.32 4.89
C SER A 36 -8.85 10.26 3.90
N PHE A 37 -7.55 10.02 3.80
CA PHE A 37 -7.01 8.97 2.94
C PHE A 37 -7.58 7.59 3.29
N ILE A 38 -7.59 7.23 4.57
CA ILE A 38 -8.08 5.94 5.06
C ILE A 38 -9.58 5.75 4.78
N HIS A 39 -10.37 6.82 4.90
CA HIS A 39 -11.82 6.73 4.73
C HIS A 39 -12.30 6.95 3.29
N VAL A 40 -11.52 7.59 2.43
CA VAL A 40 -11.91 7.92 1.05
C VAL A 40 -11.17 7.06 0.03
N VAL A 41 -9.85 6.99 0.11
CA VAL A 41 -9.03 6.29 -0.90
C VAL A 41 -8.99 4.79 -0.66
N ILE A 42 -8.72 4.35 0.55
CA ILE A 42 -8.58 2.91 0.86
C ILE A 42 -9.83 2.11 0.46
N PRO A 43 -11.07 2.51 0.79
CA PRO A 43 -12.25 1.75 0.39
C PRO A 43 -12.40 1.59 -1.12
N GLN A 44 -12.03 2.60 -1.90
CA GLN A 44 -12.06 2.53 -3.37
C GLN A 44 -11.02 1.53 -3.90
N LEU A 45 -9.83 1.52 -3.33
CA LEU A 45 -8.78 0.56 -3.70
C LEU A 45 -9.16 -0.88 -3.30
N GLU A 46 -9.77 -1.06 -2.14
CA GLU A 46 -10.27 -2.37 -1.68
C GLU A 46 -11.36 -2.91 -2.60
N GLU A 47 -12.28 -2.06 -3.05
CA GLU A 47 -13.32 -2.44 -4.01
C GLU A 47 -12.73 -2.83 -5.37
N GLU A 48 -11.75 -2.08 -5.86
CA GLU A 48 -11.16 -2.28 -7.18
C GLU A 48 -10.21 -3.47 -7.23
N TYR A 49 -9.31 -3.58 -6.26
CA TYR A 49 -8.25 -4.60 -6.27
C TYR A 49 -8.58 -5.85 -5.47
N GLY A 50 -9.47 -5.75 -4.49
CA GLY A 50 -9.86 -6.88 -3.64
C GLY A 50 -8.65 -7.60 -3.06
N GLN A 51 -8.57 -8.91 -3.28
CA GLN A 51 -7.48 -9.76 -2.76
C GLN A 51 -6.14 -9.55 -3.50
N SER A 52 -6.13 -8.86 -4.63
CA SER A 52 -4.91 -8.59 -5.39
C SER A 52 -4.02 -7.55 -4.70
N MET A 53 -4.57 -6.70 -3.86
CA MET A 53 -3.84 -5.70 -3.10
C MET A 53 -4.03 -5.91 -1.60
N LYS A 54 -2.92 -6.08 -0.90
CA LYS A 54 -2.92 -6.07 0.56
C LYS A 54 -2.62 -4.66 1.05
N ILE A 55 -3.57 -4.07 1.76
CA ILE A 55 -3.43 -2.74 2.35
C ILE A 55 -3.15 -2.88 3.85
N THR A 56 -2.04 -2.34 4.30
CA THR A 56 -1.63 -2.38 5.71
C THR A 56 -1.49 -0.95 6.25
N LYS A 57 -2.25 -0.66 7.30
CA LYS A 57 -2.15 0.61 8.02
C LYS A 57 -1.12 0.49 9.12
N MET A 58 -0.18 1.43 9.16
CA MET A 58 0.98 1.44 10.06
C MET A 58 0.89 2.67 10.97
N ASP A 59 0.57 2.45 12.23
CA ASP A 59 0.53 3.54 13.23
C ASP A 59 1.94 3.94 13.63
N ILE A 60 2.34 5.19 13.41
CA ILE A 60 3.69 5.67 13.72
C ILE A 60 3.95 5.83 15.23
N ASP A 61 2.94 5.70 16.07
CA ASP A 61 3.14 5.60 17.53
C ASP A 61 3.71 4.23 17.94
N GLU A 62 3.71 3.25 17.03
CA GLU A 62 4.30 1.94 17.25
C GLU A 62 5.76 1.87 16.73
N ASP A 63 6.68 1.39 17.55
CA ASP A 63 8.11 1.29 17.21
C ASP A 63 8.36 0.49 15.94
N ALA A 64 7.64 -0.61 15.74
CA ALA A 64 7.75 -1.43 14.52
C ALA A 64 7.37 -0.65 13.25
N SER A 65 6.40 0.24 13.34
CA SER A 65 6.00 1.11 12.22
C SER A 65 7.08 2.15 11.91
N VAL A 66 7.69 2.72 12.94
CA VAL A 66 8.80 3.68 12.79
C VAL A 66 10.00 3.02 12.11
N GLU A 67 10.36 1.82 12.52
CA GLU A 67 11.45 1.05 11.89
C GLU A 67 11.16 0.73 10.43
N ALA A 68 9.93 0.30 10.12
CA ALA A 68 9.51 0.01 8.75
C ALA A 68 9.50 1.27 7.87
N TYR A 69 9.07 2.41 8.42
CA TYR A 69 9.12 3.71 7.76
C TYR A 69 10.56 4.09 7.38
N ALA A 70 11.47 4.05 8.36
CA ALA A 70 12.88 4.37 8.14
C ALA A 70 13.53 3.43 7.12
N LYS A 71 13.23 2.13 7.19
CA LYS A 71 13.72 1.15 6.21
C LYS A 71 13.23 1.47 4.81
N THR A 72 11.96 1.80 4.64
CA THR A 72 11.41 2.19 3.33
C THR A 72 12.13 3.42 2.79
N CYS A 73 12.33 4.46 3.60
CA CYS A 73 13.04 5.67 3.20
C CYS A 73 14.44 5.37 2.66
N SER A 74 15.16 4.42 3.26
CA SER A 74 16.49 4.01 2.83
C SER A 74 16.52 3.33 1.44
N LEU A 75 15.39 2.85 0.95
CA LEU A 75 15.23 2.20 -0.36
C LEU A 75 14.78 3.18 -1.45
N LEU A 76 14.43 4.41 -1.09
CA LEU A 76 13.95 5.41 -2.04
C LEU A 76 15.10 6.21 -2.63
N LYS A 77 14.98 6.48 -3.92
CA LYS A 77 15.93 7.33 -4.64
C LYS A 77 15.65 8.79 -4.35
N ASP A 78 16.72 9.57 -4.09
CA ASP A 78 16.66 11.02 -3.86
C ASP A 78 15.75 11.43 -2.68
N TYR A 79 15.52 10.53 -1.74
CA TYR A 79 14.80 10.83 -0.51
C TYR A 79 15.79 11.30 0.58
N TYR A 80 15.59 12.50 1.08
CA TYR A 80 16.39 13.09 2.14
C TYR A 80 15.63 13.07 3.46
N VAL A 81 16.08 12.22 4.37
CA VAL A 81 15.40 11.92 5.65
C VAL A 81 15.20 13.16 6.53
N ASP A 82 16.04 14.18 6.38
CA ASP A 82 16.04 15.35 7.28
C ASP A 82 14.85 16.31 7.06
N GLU A 83 14.20 16.26 5.89
CA GLU A 83 13.10 17.18 5.57
C GLU A 83 11.73 16.59 5.89
N ASP A 84 11.55 15.28 5.67
CA ASP A 84 10.23 14.63 5.72
C ASP A 84 10.16 13.46 6.71
N ALA A 85 11.18 13.24 7.52
CA ALA A 85 11.23 12.11 8.45
C ALA A 85 10.03 12.11 9.42
N GLY A 86 9.21 11.08 9.31
CA GLY A 86 8.02 10.92 10.15
C GLY A 86 6.79 11.70 9.70
N SER A 87 6.83 12.37 8.54
CA SER A 87 5.65 13.00 7.95
C SER A 87 4.60 11.96 7.58
N VAL A 88 3.33 12.24 7.89
CA VAL A 88 2.20 11.37 7.62
C VAL A 88 1.05 12.15 6.93
N PRO A 89 0.23 11.50 6.09
CA PRO A 89 0.37 10.09 5.72
C PRO A 89 1.60 9.87 4.84
N PHE A 90 2.24 8.74 5.00
CA PHE A 90 3.28 8.26 4.11
C PHE A 90 2.74 7.01 3.42
N ILE A 91 2.58 7.08 2.12
CA ILE A 91 1.84 6.10 1.33
C ILE A 91 2.84 5.39 0.45
N VAL A 92 2.98 4.07 0.61
CA VAL A 92 4.00 3.27 -0.06
C VAL A 92 3.34 2.15 -0.85
N LEU A 93 3.41 2.23 -2.16
CA LEU A 93 3.14 1.08 -3.04
C LEU A 93 4.46 0.34 -3.23
N ASP A 94 4.63 -0.74 -2.49
CA ASP A 94 5.91 -1.43 -2.37
C ASP A 94 6.50 -1.84 -3.72
N GLY A 95 7.76 -1.49 -3.95
CA GLY A 95 8.46 -1.72 -5.21
C GLY A 95 8.12 -0.77 -6.35
N TYR A 96 7.15 0.13 -6.18
CA TYR A 96 6.71 1.09 -7.20
C TYR A 96 7.07 2.53 -6.83
N PHE A 97 6.41 3.08 -5.83
CA PHE A 97 6.67 4.45 -5.39
C PHE A 97 6.22 4.68 -3.95
N ALA A 98 6.67 5.77 -3.37
CA ALA A 98 6.17 6.32 -2.12
C ALA A 98 5.75 7.77 -2.31
N LYS A 99 4.73 8.18 -1.57
CA LYS A 99 4.23 9.56 -1.55
C LYS A 99 4.20 10.07 -0.12
N VAL A 100 4.80 11.21 0.11
CA VAL A 100 4.72 11.94 1.39
C VAL A 100 3.58 12.94 1.35
N GLY A 101 2.69 12.85 2.33
CA GLY A 101 1.55 13.75 2.44
C GLY A 101 0.37 13.35 1.53
N TYR A 102 -0.76 13.96 1.84
CA TYR A 102 -2.00 13.81 1.08
C TYR A 102 -2.86 15.05 1.29
N ASP A 103 -3.37 15.61 0.22
CA ASP A 103 -4.29 16.73 0.28
C ASP A 103 -5.73 16.25 0.17
N ILE A 104 -6.58 16.67 1.10
CA ILE A 104 -8.00 16.31 1.12
C ILE A 104 -8.65 16.80 -0.18
N GLY A 105 -9.34 15.89 -0.87
CA GLY A 105 -9.97 16.17 -2.15
C GLY A 105 -9.15 15.76 -3.38
N THR A 106 -7.92 15.25 -3.19
CA THR A 106 -7.05 14.73 -4.26
C THR A 106 -7.06 13.20 -4.33
N ASP A 107 -8.19 12.59 -3.95
CA ASP A 107 -8.34 11.14 -3.95
C ASP A 107 -8.21 10.53 -5.35
N GLN A 108 -8.74 11.17 -6.37
CA GLN A 108 -8.66 10.67 -7.74
C GLN A 108 -7.23 10.69 -8.27
N GLU A 109 -6.48 11.77 -8.02
CA GLU A 109 -5.08 11.89 -8.42
C GLU A 109 -4.23 10.80 -7.77
N MET A 110 -4.52 10.46 -6.52
CA MET A 110 -3.81 9.40 -5.82
C MET A 110 -4.15 8.01 -6.37
N ILE A 111 -5.42 7.76 -6.67
CA ILE A 111 -5.87 6.51 -7.28
C ILE A 111 -5.27 6.35 -8.68
N ASP A 112 -5.28 7.42 -9.48
CA ASP A 112 -4.68 7.43 -10.83
C ASP A 112 -3.18 7.16 -10.78
N ALA A 113 -2.47 7.71 -9.79
CA ALA A 113 -1.03 7.43 -9.60
C ALA A 113 -0.75 5.95 -9.32
N ILE A 114 -1.58 5.31 -8.51
CA ILE A 114 -1.49 3.87 -8.24
C ILE A 114 -1.76 3.06 -9.51
N HIS A 115 -2.77 3.43 -10.29
CA HIS A 115 -3.06 2.78 -11.58
C HIS A 115 -1.90 2.93 -12.56
N GLN A 116 -1.36 4.13 -12.71
CA GLN A 116 -0.24 4.43 -13.60
C GLN A 116 1.00 3.62 -13.21
N ALA A 117 1.33 3.59 -11.92
CA ALA A 117 2.46 2.81 -11.43
C ALA A 117 2.32 1.31 -11.72
N ILE A 118 1.16 0.73 -11.44
CA ILE A 118 0.86 -0.69 -11.71
C ILE A 118 0.90 -1.00 -13.20
N ALA A 119 0.42 -0.08 -14.03
CA ALA A 119 0.44 -0.22 -15.50
C ALA A 119 1.84 -0.02 -16.11
N GLY A 120 2.84 0.38 -15.32
CA GLY A 120 4.18 0.71 -15.81
C GLY A 120 4.23 2.05 -16.55
N GLU A 121 3.26 2.90 -16.31
CA GLU A 121 3.18 4.26 -16.87
C GLU A 121 3.86 5.26 -15.93
N GLU A 122 4.22 6.41 -16.49
CA GLU A 122 4.76 7.52 -15.70
C GLU A 122 3.67 8.16 -14.84
N ILE A 123 3.96 8.36 -13.55
CA ILE A 123 3.04 9.06 -12.65
C ILE A 123 3.02 10.55 -13.02
N SER A 124 1.82 11.14 -12.99
CA SER A 124 1.63 12.56 -13.29
C SER A 124 2.55 13.44 -12.43
N SER A 125 3.24 14.39 -13.07
CA SER A 125 4.10 15.37 -12.41
C SER A 125 3.33 16.39 -11.54
N GLU A 126 2.00 16.40 -11.65
CA GLU A 126 1.14 17.21 -10.79
C GLU A 126 1.09 16.67 -9.36
N LEU A 127 1.26 15.35 -9.19
CA LEU A 127 1.40 14.74 -7.89
C LEU A 127 2.79 15.05 -7.31
N LYS A 128 2.84 15.76 -6.19
CA LYS A 128 4.09 16.19 -5.54
C LYS A 128 4.58 15.17 -4.52
N ASP A 129 5.83 15.30 -4.13
CA ASP A 129 6.46 14.50 -3.06
C ASP A 129 6.36 12.98 -3.32
N VAL A 130 6.58 12.61 -4.57
CA VAL A 130 6.65 11.23 -5.05
C VAL A 130 8.10 10.80 -5.18
N TYR A 131 8.41 9.65 -4.61
CA TYR A 131 9.75 9.05 -4.61
C TYR A 131 9.69 7.62 -5.16
N TYR A 132 10.66 7.26 -5.97
CA TYR A 132 10.75 5.93 -6.57
C TYR A 132 11.76 5.06 -5.85
N PHE A 133 11.55 3.77 -5.88
CA PHE A 133 12.53 2.79 -5.37
C PHE A 133 13.77 2.77 -6.27
N GLN A 134 14.93 2.52 -5.62
CA GLN A 134 16.22 2.38 -6.30
C GLN A 134 16.33 1.06 -7.06
#